data_77b0c195a9bcecf0a55e1bfc219e3313
#
_entry.id   77b0c195a9bcecf0a55e1bfc219e3313
#
_cell.length_a   1.000
_cell.length_b   1.000
_cell.length_c   1.000
_cell.angle_alpha   90.00
_cell.angle_beta   90.00
_cell.angle_gamma   90.00
#
_symmetry.space_group_name_H-M   'P 1'
#
loop_
_entity.id
_entity.type
_entity.pdbx_description
1 polymer ?
#
loop_
_entity_poly.entity_id
_entity_poly.type
_entity_poly.pdbx_seq_one_letter_code
_entity_poly.pdbx_strand_id
1 'polypeptide(L)'
;MPCISNYEISDEEKVKAQSILRKIHDKTKLGIDNGKGPFYAELYDEHYNFVVGASNSVIETQCALNHAEINTLRIAFKKYKNYNLAHYKLTLFVNAEPCIMCLGAIMWSGVNRIIFSVPSSEVEKITGFDEGFKPDWFDEMKKRNIKVCGGIDEEYGKKILQYYVDIGKTVYKPTHE
;
A
#
# COMPACT_ATOMS: atom_id res chain seq x y z
N MET A 1 7.33 -4.53 -16.34
CA MET A 1 8.29 -3.39 -16.33
C MET A 1 9.42 -3.68 -15.34
N PRO A 2 10.61 -3.07 -15.44
CA PRO A 2 11.62 -3.23 -14.40
C PRO A 2 11.06 -2.68 -13.07
N CYS A 3 11.40 -3.35 -11.96
CA CYS A 3 11.06 -2.90 -10.62
C CYS A 3 11.62 -1.49 -10.36
N ILE A 4 10.78 -0.56 -9.92
CA ILE A 4 11.20 0.78 -9.51
C ILE A 4 11.77 0.66 -8.10
N SER A 5 13.04 0.99 -7.89
CA SER A 5 13.65 0.90 -6.55
C SER A 5 14.67 2.02 -6.30
N ASN A 6 14.72 2.55 -5.08
CA ASN A 6 15.72 3.51 -4.63
C ASN A 6 16.86 2.85 -3.83
N TYR A 7 16.88 1.52 -3.74
CA TYR A 7 17.94 0.72 -3.14
C TYR A 7 18.17 -0.55 -3.95
N GLU A 8 19.27 -1.23 -3.72
CA GLU A 8 19.57 -2.52 -4.33
C GLU A 8 18.76 -3.61 -3.60
N ILE A 9 17.84 -4.27 -4.32
CA ILE A 9 17.02 -5.37 -3.82
C ILE A 9 17.55 -6.70 -4.38
N SER A 10 17.87 -7.65 -3.51
CA SER A 10 18.35 -8.98 -3.92
C SER A 10 17.23 -9.82 -4.56
N ASP A 11 17.60 -10.84 -5.33
CA ASP A 11 16.62 -11.74 -5.95
C ASP A 11 15.86 -12.55 -4.89
N GLU A 12 16.52 -12.94 -3.80
CA GLU A 12 15.88 -13.61 -2.66
C GLU A 12 14.81 -12.69 -2.02
N GLU A 13 15.13 -11.42 -1.81
CA GLU A 13 14.20 -10.43 -1.28
C GLU A 13 13.01 -10.21 -2.23
N LYS A 14 13.23 -10.17 -3.56
CA LYS A 14 12.15 -10.07 -4.55
C LYS A 14 11.20 -11.26 -4.49
N VAL A 15 11.73 -12.48 -4.42
CA VAL A 15 10.92 -13.70 -4.30
C VAL A 15 10.08 -13.67 -3.02
N LYS A 16 10.67 -13.26 -1.91
CA LYS A 16 9.96 -13.11 -0.64
C LYS A 16 8.86 -12.06 -0.72
N ALA A 17 9.19 -10.89 -1.27
CA ALA A 17 8.24 -9.80 -1.46
C ALA A 17 7.07 -10.21 -2.37
N GLN A 18 7.35 -10.91 -3.47
CA GLN A 18 6.32 -11.45 -4.36
C GLN A 18 5.37 -12.40 -3.65
N SER A 19 5.91 -13.31 -2.82
CA SER A 19 5.09 -14.24 -2.03
C SER A 19 4.17 -13.51 -1.04
N ILE A 20 4.64 -12.43 -0.41
CA ILE A 20 3.85 -11.61 0.51
C ILE A 20 2.77 -10.84 -0.25
N LEU A 21 3.14 -10.17 -1.35
CA LEU A 21 2.20 -9.40 -2.15
C LEU A 21 1.12 -10.28 -2.77
N ARG A 22 1.45 -11.51 -3.18
CA ARG A 22 0.46 -12.48 -3.65
C ARG A 22 -0.63 -12.74 -2.59
N LYS A 23 -0.24 -12.96 -1.34
CA LYS A 23 -1.19 -13.13 -0.23
C LYS A 23 -2.00 -11.86 0.06
N ILE A 24 -1.37 -10.69 -0.09
CA ILE A 24 -2.05 -9.39 0.05
C ILE A 24 -3.11 -9.24 -1.04
N HIS A 25 -2.81 -9.59 -2.29
CA HIS A 25 -3.78 -9.59 -3.38
C HIS A 25 -4.96 -10.53 -3.12
N ASP A 26 -4.70 -11.74 -2.61
CA ASP A 26 -5.77 -12.68 -2.25
C ASP A 26 -6.66 -12.11 -1.14
N LYS A 27 -6.07 -11.47 -0.12
CA LYS A 27 -6.82 -10.76 0.93
C LYS A 27 -7.57 -9.55 0.41
N THR A 28 -6.98 -8.83 -0.56
CA THR A 28 -7.66 -7.72 -1.24
C THR A 28 -8.91 -8.22 -1.95
N LYS A 29 -8.79 -9.31 -2.72
CA LYS A 29 -9.94 -9.92 -3.39
C LYS A 29 -11.03 -10.33 -2.42
N LEU A 30 -10.65 -11.01 -1.33
CA LEU A 30 -11.61 -11.38 -0.28
C LEU A 30 -12.27 -10.13 0.35
N GLY A 31 -11.53 -9.05 0.54
CA GLY A 31 -12.07 -7.77 1.01
C GLY A 31 -13.09 -7.19 0.04
N ILE A 32 -12.80 -7.20 -1.27
CA ILE A 32 -13.71 -6.75 -2.34
C ILE A 32 -15.02 -7.56 -2.30
N ASP A 33 -14.94 -8.88 -2.20
CA ASP A 33 -16.09 -9.77 -2.12
C ASP A 33 -16.97 -9.46 -0.89
N ASN A 34 -16.35 -8.93 0.19
CA ASN A 34 -17.02 -8.48 1.41
C ASN A 34 -17.36 -6.96 1.42
N GLY A 35 -17.36 -6.30 0.26
CA GLY A 35 -17.81 -4.91 0.13
C GLY A 35 -16.79 -3.83 0.46
N LYS A 36 -15.51 -4.20 0.64
CA LYS A 36 -14.42 -3.24 0.90
C LYS A 36 -13.85 -2.67 -0.40
N GLY A 37 -13.08 -1.57 -0.29
CA GLY A 37 -12.28 -1.03 -1.39
C GLY A 37 -11.15 -1.97 -1.81
N PRO A 38 -10.55 -1.75 -3.00
CA PRO A 38 -9.59 -2.68 -3.61
C PRO A 38 -8.16 -2.51 -3.11
N PHE A 39 -7.99 -2.06 -1.86
CA PHE A 39 -6.67 -1.81 -1.28
C PHE A 39 -6.50 -2.52 0.06
N TYR A 40 -5.30 -3.08 0.24
CA TYR A 40 -4.91 -3.80 1.45
C TYR A 40 -3.43 -3.57 1.73
N ALA A 41 -3.09 -3.34 3.00
CA ALA A 41 -1.72 -3.11 3.44
C ALA A 41 -1.36 -3.95 4.66
N GLU A 42 -0.09 -4.35 4.76
CA GLU A 42 0.45 -5.10 5.88
C GLU A 42 1.82 -4.58 6.30
N LEU A 43 2.11 -4.59 7.59
CA LEU A 43 3.43 -4.37 8.15
C LEU A 43 4.09 -5.68 8.54
N TYR A 44 5.37 -5.78 8.20
CA TYR A 44 6.26 -6.90 8.55
C TYR A 44 7.50 -6.36 9.24
N ASP A 45 8.08 -7.15 10.16
CA ASP A 45 9.36 -6.84 10.80
C ASP A 45 10.56 -7.11 9.87
N GLU A 46 11.78 -6.88 10.36
CA GLU A 46 13.02 -7.10 9.60
C GLU A 46 13.27 -8.57 9.22
N HIS A 47 12.60 -9.52 9.88
CA HIS A 47 12.66 -10.96 9.60
C HIS A 47 11.47 -11.44 8.73
N TYR A 48 10.67 -10.51 8.21
CA TYR A 48 9.45 -10.80 7.46
C TYR A 48 8.37 -11.56 8.26
N ASN A 49 8.33 -11.38 9.58
CA ASN A 49 7.20 -11.81 10.38
C ASN A 49 6.07 -10.78 10.27
N PHE A 50 4.84 -11.27 10.07
CA PHE A 50 3.65 -10.43 10.02
C PHE A 50 3.43 -9.70 11.35
N VAL A 51 3.18 -8.41 11.30
CA VAL A 51 2.93 -7.57 12.46
C VAL A 51 1.46 -7.20 12.59
N VAL A 52 0.91 -6.52 11.59
CA VAL A 52 -0.48 -6.07 11.49
C VAL A 52 -0.83 -5.82 10.02
N GLY A 53 -2.13 -5.79 9.70
CA GLY A 53 -2.60 -5.40 8.37
C GLY A 53 -4.06 -4.97 8.40
N ALA A 54 -4.48 -4.21 7.38
CA ALA A 54 -5.85 -3.73 7.25
C ALA A 54 -6.25 -3.49 5.80
N SER A 55 -7.56 -3.60 5.56
CA SER A 55 -8.21 -3.18 4.31
C SER A 55 -8.53 -1.70 4.33
N ASN A 56 -8.71 -1.15 3.12
CA ASN A 56 -9.43 0.10 2.93
C ASN A 56 -10.87 -0.04 3.45
N SER A 57 -11.32 0.94 4.23
CA SER A 57 -12.65 0.98 4.83
C SER A 57 -13.38 2.32 4.64
N VAL A 58 -13.02 3.07 3.59
CA VAL A 58 -13.61 4.40 3.31
C VAL A 58 -15.12 4.33 3.19
N ILE A 59 -15.64 3.42 2.37
CA ILE A 59 -17.09 3.29 2.14
C ILE A 59 -17.81 2.80 3.41
N GLU A 60 -17.26 1.78 4.07
CA GLU A 60 -17.84 1.18 5.26
C GLU A 60 -17.95 2.17 6.43
N THR A 61 -16.93 3.01 6.60
CA THR A 61 -16.82 3.94 7.74
C THR A 61 -17.24 5.36 7.40
N GLN A 62 -17.57 5.64 6.13
CA GLN A 62 -17.89 6.99 5.63
C GLN A 62 -16.77 8.01 5.97
N CYS A 63 -15.51 7.55 5.93
CA CYS A 63 -14.35 8.38 6.25
C CYS A 63 -13.27 8.25 5.18
N ALA A 64 -13.06 9.31 4.41
CA ALA A 64 -12.08 9.36 3.32
C ALA A 64 -10.63 9.07 3.76
N LEU A 65 -10.31 9.24 5.05
CA LEU A 65 -8.98 8.99 5.58
C LEU A 65 -8.68 7.51 5.83
N ASN A 66 -9.69 6.63 5.83
CA ASN A 66 -9.54 5.22 6.21
C ASN A 66 -9.01 4.34 5.06
N HIS A 67 -7.92 4.79 4.41
CA HIS A 67 -7.15 3.98 3.48
C HIS A 67 -6.46 2.81 4.20
N ALA A 68 -6.11 1.78 3.45
CA ALA A 68 -5.49 0.55 4.00
C ALA A 68 -4.21 0.85 4.78
N GLU A 69 -3.35 1.71 4.26
CA GLU A 69 -2.08 2.11 4.88
C GLU A 69 -2.33 2.87 6.18
N ILE A 70 -3.26 3.84 6.17
CA ILE A 70 -3.64 4.61 7.36
C ILE A 70 -4.17 3.70 8.46
N ASN A 71 -5.08 2.79 8.11
CA ASN A 71 -5.64 1.82 9.05
C ASN A 71 -4.55 0.92 9.63
N THR A 72 -3.64 0.43 8.79
CA THR A 72 -2.50 -0.43 9.20
C THR A 72 -1.57 0.31 10.15
N LEU A 73 -1.19 1.55 9.83
CA LEU A 73 -0.35 2.38 10.69
C LEU A 73 -1.03 2.67 12.05
N ARG A 74 -2.33 2.99 12.05
CA ARG A 74 -3.09 3.22 13.30
C ARG A 74 -3.09 2.00 14.21
N ILE A 75 -3.22 0.80 13.66
CA ILE A 75 -3.15 -0.46 14.42
C ILE A 75 -1.74 -0.65 14.97
N ALA A 76 -0.70 -0.39 14.17
CA ALA A 76 0.70 -0.50 14.60
C ALA A 76 1.02 0.47 15.75
N PHE A 77 0.62 1.74 15.66
CA PHE A 77 0.80 2.70 16.76
C PHE A 77 0.15 2.24 18.06
N LYS A 78 -1.06 1.68 18.00
CA LYS A 78 -1.74 1.12 19.15
C LYS A 78 -1.01 -0.11 19.71
N LYS A 79 -0.54 -1.01 18.83
CA LYS A 79 0.19 -2.22 19.21
C LYS A 79 1.49 -1.89 19.94
N TYR A 80 2.27 -0.98 19.38
CA TYR A 80 3.58 -0.60 19.93
C TYR A 80 3.49 0.48 21.01
N LYS A 81 2.33 1.12 21.17
CA LYS A 81 2.11 2.27 22.08
C LYS A 81 3.18 3.36 21.89
N ASN A 82 3.53 3.59 20.61
CA ASN A 82 4.59 4.53 20.23
C ASN A 82 4.16 5.29 18.97
N TYR A 83 4.36 6.61 18.94
CA TYR A 83 4.11 7.45 17.80
C TYR A 83 5.20 7.39 16.72
N ASN A 84 6.34 6.77 17.01
CA ASN A 84 7.47 6.62 16.11
C ASN A 84 7.83 5.14 15.97
N LEU A 85 7.68 4.59 14.75
CA LEU A 85 7.92 3.18 14.46
C LEU A 85 9.35 2.90 13.96
N ALA A 86 10.25 3.89 13.89
CA ALA A 86 11.57 3.75 13.26
C ALA A 86 12.44 2.66 13.89
N HIS A 87 12.35 2.47 15.20
CA HIS A 87 13.14 1.45 15.91
C HIS A 87 12.73 0.00 15.61
N TYR A 88 11.50 -0.19 15.07
CA TYR A 88 10.97 -1.53 14.81
C TYR A 88 11.33 -2.06 13.42
N LYS A 89 12.06 -1.26 12.61
CA LYS A 89 12.54 -1.63 11.27
C LYS A 89 11.46 -2.26 10.37
N LEU A 90 10.29 -1.65 10.37
CA LEU A 90 9.12 -2.19 9.68
C LEU A 90 9.16 -1.95 8.17
N THR A 91 8.65 -2.93 7.43
CA THR A 91 8.34 -2.84 6.00
C THR A 91 6.84 -2.81 5.81
N LEU A 92 6.34 -1.80 5.12
CA LEU A 92 4.97 -1.71 4.67
C LEU A 92 4.86 -2.35 3.28
N PHE A 93 4.05 -3.39 3.17
CA PHE A 93 3.64 -4.00 1.90
C PHE A 93 2.24 -3.53 1.54
N VAL A 94 2.06 -3.09 0.29
CA VAL A 94 0.78 -2.58 -0.21
C VAL A 94 0.51 -3.14 -1.61
N ASN A 95 -0.72 -3.52 -1.90
CA ASN A 95 -1.09 -4.02 -3.23
C ASN A 95 -1.04 -2.95 -4.34
N ALA A 96 -1.00 -1.67 -3.99
CA ALA A 96 -0.86 -0.55 -4.90
C ALA A 96 0.12 0.51 -4.35
N GLU A 97 0.67 1.34 -5.22
CA GLU A 97 1.49 2.48 -4.83
C GLU A 97 0.70 3.42 -3.91
N PRO A 98 1.24 3.82 -2.74
CA PRO A 98 0.52 4.69 -1.83
C PRO A 98 0.18 6.06 -2.44
N CYS A 99 -1.05 6.52 -2.25
CA CYS A 99 -1.50 7.85 -2.67
C CYS A 99 -0.79 8.96 -1.88
N ILE A 100 -0.96 10.22 -2.30
CA ILE A 100 -0.29 11.38 -1.67
C ILE A 100 -0.57 11.48 -0.15
N MET A 101 -1.79 11.20 0.30
CA MET A 101 -2.14 11.22 1.72
C MET A 101 -1.37 10.14 2.50
N CYS A 102 -1.33 8.92 1.95
CA CYS A 102 -0.66 7.78 2.58
C CYS A 102 0.87 7.95 2.60
N LEU A 103 1.47 8.51 1.56
CA LEU A 103 2.90 8.85 1.53
C LEU A 103 3.26 9.82 2.66
N GLY A 104 2.45 10.86 2.90
CA GLY A 104 2.62 11.77 4.02
C GLY A 104 2.57 11.04 5.37
N ALA A 105 1.57 10.19 5.58
CA ALA A 105 1.44 9.40 6.80
C ALA A 105 2.62 8.44 7.02
N ILE A 106 3.10 7.79 5.96
CA ILE A 106 4.26 6.88 6.01
C ILE A 106 5.52 7.64 6.41
N MET A 107 5.77 8.82 5.85
CA MET A 107 6.91 9.67 6.24
C MET A 107 6.90 10.02 7.73
N TRP A 108 5.73 10.32 8.30
CA TRP A 108 5.58 10.64 9.71
C TRP A 108 5.62 9.42 10.63
N SER A 109 5.31 8.24 10.12
CA SER A 109 5.19 7.02 10.93
C SER A 109 6.52 6.47 11.44
N GLY A 110 7.61 6.73 10.71
CA GLY A 110 8.90 6.09 10.96
C GLY A 110 9.05 4.69 10.33
N VAL A 111 8.13 4.28 9.43
CA VAL A 111 8.31 3.05 8.64
C VAL A 111 9.57 3.14 7.78
N ASN A 112 10.38 2.08 7.75
CA ASN A 112 11.71 2.09 7.16
C ASN A 112 11.71 1.70 5.67
N ARG A 113 10.68 0.97 5.22
CA ARG A 113 10.62 0.46 3.86
C ARG A 113 9.19 0.34 3.36
N ILE A 114 9.00 0.63 2.07
CA ILE A 114 7.74 0.45 1.34
C ILE A 114 8.00 -0.53 0.19
N ILE A 115 7.19 -1.56 0.08
CA ILE A 115 7.17 -2.46 -1.08
C ILE A 115 5.73 -2.50 -1.61
N PHE A 116 5.54 -2.12 -2.87
CA PHE A 116 4.22 -2.09 -3.47
C PHE A 116 4.15 -2.85 -4.80
N SER A 117 2.93 -3.22 -5.20
CA SER A 117 2.69 -3.96 -6.42
C SER A 117 2.37 -3.05 -7.60
N VAL A 118 1.16 -2.55 -7.72
CA VAL A 118 0.67 -1.81 -8.89
C VAL A 118 1.03 -0.33 -8.79
N PRO A 119 1.74 0.25 -9.79
CA PRO A 119 2.00 1.69 -9.82
C PRO A 119 0.73 2.53 -9.93
N SER A 120 0.74 3.76 -9.40
CA SER A 120 -0.41 4.67 -9.42
C SER A 120 -0.97 4.93 -10.82
N SER A 121 -0.10 5.08 -11.83
CA SER A 121 -0.54 5.28 -13.21
C SER A 121 -1.40 4.12 -13.75
N GLU A 122 -1.12 2.90 -13.33
CA GLU A 122 -1.92 1.73 -13.71
C GLU A 122 -3.17 1.62 -12.83
N VAL A 123 -3.09 2.00 -11.54
CA VAL A 123 -4.27 2.08 -10.65
C VAL A 123 -5.28 3.05 -11.24
N GLU A 124 -4.88 4.28 -11.55
CA GLU A 124 -5.74 5.32 -12.13
C GLU A 124 -6.35 4.88 -13.47
N LYS A 125 -5.54 4.29 -14.34
CA LYS A 125 -5.97 3.81 -15.65
C LYS A 125 -7.01 2.69 -15.56
N ILE A 126 -6.84 1.74 -14.65
CA ILE A 126 -7.72 0.59 -14.49
C ILE A 126 -9.00 0.97 -13.75
N THR A 127 -8.87 1.68 -12.65
CA THR A 127 -9.97 1.89 -11.71
C THR A 127 -10.60 3.26 -11.80
N GLY A 128 -9.85 4.26 -12.26
CA GLY A 128 -10.24 5.66 -12.25
C GLY A 128 -10.18 6.31 -10.86
N PHE A 129 -9.56 5.67 -9.85
CA PHE A 129 -9.22 6.35 -8.60
C PHE A 129 -8.20 7.46 -8.86
N ASP A 130 -8.33 8.58 -8.14
CA ASP A 130 -7.37 9.67 -8.16
C ASP A 130 -6.33 9.46 -7.04
N GLU A 131 -5.09 9.17 -7.42
CA GLU A 131 -3.99 8.92 -6.49
C GLU A 131 -3.32 10.22 -5.98
N GLY A 132 -3.72 11.35 -6.52
CA GLY A 132 -3.22 12.68 -6.18
C GLY A 132 -1.85 12.99 -6.77
N PHE A 133 -1.54 14.29 -6.81
CA PHE A 133 -0.27 14.78 -7.33
C PHE A 133 0.88 14.50 -6.37
N LYS A 134 1.88 13.75 -6.81
CA LYS A 134 3.01 13.26 -6.01
C LYS A 134 4.37 13.70 -6.60
N PRO A 135 4.70 15.01 -6.61
CA PRO A 135 5.98 15.46 -7.16
C PRO A 135 7.13 14.92 -6.33
N ASP A 136 8.15 14.39 -6.99
CA ASP A 136 9.44 13.98 -6.39
C ASP A 136 9.36 13.08 -5.15
N TRP A 137 8.19 12.40 -4.94
CA TRP A 137 7.95 11.60 -3.74
C TRP A 137 9.01 10.51 -3.50
N PHE A 138 9.52 9.95 -4.59
CA PHE A 138 10.51 8.89 -4.55
C PHE A 138 11.85 9.39 -3.98
N ASP A 139 12.28 10.58 -4.42
CA ASP A 139 13.48 11.26 -3.90
C ASP A 139 13.27 11.73 -2.46
N GLU A 140 12.07 12.18 -2.12
CA GLU A 140 11.72 12.55 -0.75
C GLU A 140 11.81 11.36 0.22
N MET A 141 11.41 10.17 -0.19
CA MET A 141 11.61 8.94 0.60
C MET A 141 13.10 8.62 0.76
N LYS A 142 13.88 8.73 -0.34
CA LYS A 142 15.32 8.50 -0.32
C LYS A 142 16.06 9.44 0.63
N LYS A 143 15.74 10.74 0.63
CA LYS A 143 16.30 11.74 1.56
C LYS A 143 16.05 11.40 3.03
N ARG A 144 14.97 10.68 3.34
CA ARG A 144 14.60 10.24 4.68
C ARG A 144 15.06 8.83 5.01
N ASN A 145 15.90 8.22 4.18
CA ASN A 145 16.37 6.84 4.31
C ASN A 145 15.21 5.80 4.32
N ILE A 146 14.08 6.14 3.70
CA ILE A 146 12.98 5.19 3.50
C ILE A 146 13.23 4.46 2.19
N LYS A 147 13.43 3.16 2.26
CA LYS A 147 13.62 2.31 1.10
C LYS A 147 12.30 2.09 0.38
N VAL A 148 12.30 2.16 -0.94
CA VAL A 148 11.10 1.95 -1.77
C VAL A 148 11.40 0.96 -2.88
N CYS A 149 10.52 -0.01 -3.07
CA CYS A 149 10.52 -0.90 -4.23
C CYS A 149 9.08 -1.12 -4.71
N GLY A 150 8.84 -0.93 -6.00
CA GLY A 150 7.53 -1.09 -6.63
C GLY A 150 7.55 -1.97 -7.87
N GLY A 151 6.36 -2.37 -8.33
CA GLY A 151 6.17 -3.22 -9.51
C GLY A 151 6.37 -4.71 -9.23
N ILE A 152 6.32 -5.14 -7.95
CA ILE A 152 6.43 -6.56 -7.60
C ILE A 152 5.04 -7.21 -7.64
N ASP A 153 4.90 -8.31 -8.36
CA ASP A 153 3.64 -9.04 -8.61
C ASP A 153 2.56 -8.18 -9.29
N GLU A 154 2.98 -7.18 -10.07
CA GLU A 154 2.14 -6.15 -10.70
C GLU A 154 1.00 -6.75 -11.54
N GLU A 155 1.29 -7.74 -12.38
CA GLU A 155 0.30 -8.32 -13.29
C GLU A 155 -0.84 -9.03 -12.55
N TYR A 156 -0.57 -9.64 -11.40
CA TYR A 156 -1.62 -10.22 -10.59
C TYR A 156 -2.42 -9.12 -9.86
N GLY A 157 -1.74 -8.10 -9.37
CA GLY A 157 -2.38 -6.94 -8.76
C GLY A 157 -3.35 -6.22 -9.70
N LYS A 158 -2.95 -6.00 -10.97
CA LYS A 158 -3.83 -5.44 -12.01
C LYS A 158 -5.10 -6.25 -12.21
N LYS A 159 -5.02 -7.57 -12.21
CA LYS A 159 -6.19 -8.45 -12.33
C LYS A 159 -7.17 -8.26 -11.15
N ILE A 160 -6.67 -8.06 -9.94
CA ILE A 160 -7.52 -7.81 -8.77
C ILE A 160 -8.19 -6.44 -8.85
N LEU A 161 -7.47 -5.41 -9.31
CA LEU A 161 -8.05 -4.08 -9.55
C LEU A 161 -9.10 -4.12 -10.65
N GLN A 162 -8.83 -4.81 -11.75
CA GLN A 162 -9.79 -4.98 -12.84
C GLN A 162 -11.06 -5.73 -12.36
N TYR A 163 -10.89 -6.77 -11.54
CA TYR A 163 -12.01 -7.48 -10.93
C TYR A 163 -12.92 -6.55 -10.13
N TYR A 164 -12.35 -5.59 -9.37
CA TYR A 164 -13.13 -4.60 -8.62
C TYR A 164 -14.04 -3.76 -9.54
N VAL A 165 -13.50 -3.34 -10.68
CA VAL A 165 -14.24 -2.57 -11.70
C VAL A 165 -15.30 -3.42 -12.38
N ASP A 166 -14.95 -4.64 -12.79
CA ASP A 166 -15.83 -5.55 -13.55
C ASP A 166 -17.10 -5.91 -12.77
N ILE A 167 -16.99 -6.01 -11.44
CA ILE A 167 -18.16 -6.26 -10.58
C ILE A 167 -18.93 -5.00 -10.17
N GLY A 168 -18.60 -3.84 -10.76
CA GLY A 168 -19.35 -2.58 -10.62
C GLY A 168 -19.24 -1.94 -9.24
N LYS A 169 -18.11 -2.09 -8.53
CA LYS A 169 -17.91 -1.45 -7.21
C LYS A 169 -17.66 0.05 -7.33
N THR A 170 -18.00 0.76 -6.28
CA THR A 170 -17.90 2.22 -6.21
C THR A 170 -16.46 2.72 -6.23
N VAL A 171 -16.13 3.56 -7.20
CA VAL A 171 -14.93 4.39 -7.21
C VAL A 171 -15.30 5.72 -6.56
N TYR A 172 -14.86 5.90 -5.30
CA TYR A 172 -15.09 7.16 -4.58
C TYR A 172 -14.07 8.22 -5.02
N LYS A 173 -14.55 9.43 -5.25
CA LYS A 173 -13.71 10.61 -5.57
C LYS A 173 -14.19 11.79 -4.74
N PRO A 174 -13.28 12.63 -4.22
CA PRO A 174 -13.68 13.91 -3.68
C PRO A 174 -14.19 14.77 -4.86
N THR A 175 -15.46 15.18 -4.83
CA THR A 175 -16.03 16.14 -5.77
C THR A 175 -16.14 17.48 -5.06
N HIS A 176 -15.53 18.51 -5.63
CA HIS A 176 -15.73 19.90 -5.21
C HIS A 176 -16.75 20.50 -6.19
N GLU A 177 -18.05 20.39 -5.86
CA GLU A 177 -19.13 21.07 -6.55
C GLU A 177 -19.31 22.47 -6.00
#